data_cc86fe154fe6200ef46fc9064f1f4f62
#
_entry.id   cc86fe154fe6200ef46fc9064f1f4f62
#
_cell.length_a   1.000
_cell.length_b   1.000
_cell.length_c   1.000
_cell.angle_alpha   90.00
_cell.angle_beta   90.00
_cell.angle_gamma   90.00
#
_symmetry.space_group_name_H-M   'P 1'
#
loop_
_entity.id
_entity.type
_entity.pdbx_description
1 polymer ?
#
loop_
_entity_poly.entity_id
_entity_poly.type
_entity_poly.pdbx_seq_one_letter_code
_entity_poly.pdbx_strand_id
1 'polypeptide(L)'
;MTEIQIYQCLWKNMLWAVGCFAFAAGGYLIVKDIYADWPTKVFGGWLSIIFFGGGGLFLILPTLYNKIRHIPFLIIYEDRLELYEQRKETYHAIHLADVKRFRLIKIHSTKLIAVDYKVTPLIHKVEESSGFMQRLMAFNFKVSGAIESLPADNLTMKGKEICGILNGRLNKDV
;
A
#
# COMPACT_ATOMS: atom_id res chain seq x y z
N MET A 1 16.39 14.75 -17.20
CA MET A 1 15.33 14.57 -16.18
C MET A 1 15.61 13.27 -15.44
N THR A 2 15.99 13.31 -14.19
CA THR A 2 16.31 12.12 -13.39
C THR A 2 15.01 11.58 -12.77
N GLU A 3 14.35 10.69 -13.49
CA GLU A 3 13.22 9.92 -13.02
C GLU A 3 13.71 8.79 -12.10
N ILE A 4 13.08 8.61 -10.95
CA ILE A 4 13.37 7.51 -10.02
C ILE A 4 12.14 6.63 -9.91
N GLN A 5 12.27 5.39 -10.36
CA GLN A 5 11.22 4.39 -10.31
C GLN A 5 11.42 3.46 -9.11
N ILE A 6 10.39 3.27 -8.31
CA ILE A 6 10.40 2.43 -7.11
C ILE A 6 9.32 1.37 -7.23
N TYR A 7 9.71 0.12 -7.05
CA TYR A 7 8.84 -1.05 -7.21
C TYR A 7 8.43 -1.63 -5.86
N GLN A 8 7.34 -2.40 -5.87
CA GLN A 8 6.96 -3.18 -4.70
C GLN A 8 7.91 -4.36 -4.48
N CYS A 9 8.22 -4.64 -3.21
CA CYS A 9 9.04 -5.78 -2.82
C CYS A 9 8.19 -7.06 -2.81
N LEU A 10 8.46 -7.97 -3.75
CA LEU A 10 7.71 -9.22 -3.89
C LEU A 10 7.88 -10.17 -2.68
N TRP A 11 9.05 -10.16 -2.06
CA TRP A 11 9.43 -11.13 -1.04
C TRP A 11 8.50 -11.15 0.18
N LYS A 12 8.11 -9.99 0.67
CA LYS A 12 7.21 -9.90 1.83
C LYS A 12 5.80 -10.42 1.49
N ASN A 13 5.28 -10.09 0.32
CA ASN A 13 3.97 -10.59 -0.12
C ASN A 13 3.99 -12.10 -0.37
N MET A 14 5.11 -12.63 -0.87
CA MET A 14 5.30 -14.08 -1.00
C MET A 14 5.31 -14.79 0.35
N LEU A 15 5.98 -14.25 1.37
CA LEU A 15 5.99 -14.82 2.72
C LEU A 15 4.57 -14.91 3.31
N TRP A 16 3.77 -13.85 3.17
CA TRP A 16 2.38 -13.86 3.61
C TRP A 16 1.53 -14.87 2.82
N ALA A 17 1.72 -14.96 1.51
CA ALA A 17 1.01 -15.92 0.66
C ALA A 17 1.37 -17.37 1.04
N VAL A 18 2.66 -17.66 1.31
CA VAL A 18 3.10 -18.98 1.78
C VAL A 18 2.43 -19.33 3.10
N GLY A 19 2.35 -18.39 4.06
CA GLY A 19 1.61 -18.57 5.30
C GLY A 19 0.12 -18.91 5.06
N CYS A 20 -0.55 -18.16 4.18
CA CYS A 20 -1.93 -18.44 3.81
C CYS A 20 -2.08 -19.84 3.18
N PHE A 21 -1.22 -20.23 2.27
CA PHE A 21 -1.28 -21.56 1.66
C PHE A 21 -0.99 -22.69 2.64
N ALA A 22 -0.13 -22.48 3.63
CA ALA A 22 0.09 -23.44 4.71
C ALA A 22 -1.20 -23.68 5.55
N PHE A 23 -1.93 -22.61 5.88
CA PHE A 23 -3.24 -22.73 6.54
C PHE A 23 -4.29 -23.41 5.65
N ALA A 24 -4.33 -23.12 4.36
CA ALA A 24 -5.21 -23.78 3.40
C ALA A 24 -4.90 -25.28 3.30
N ALA A 25 -3.62 -25.66 3.29
CA ALA A 25 -3.18 -27.06 3.32
C ALA A 25 -3.59 -27.76 4.61
N GLY A 26 -3.46 -27.09 5.77
CA GLY A 26 -4.00 -27.58 7.05
C GLY A 26 -5.50 -27.82 6.99
N GLY A 27 -6.26 -26.88 6.43
CA GLY A 27 -7.71 -27.05 6.19
C GLY A 27 -8.03 -28.26 5.30
N TYR A 28 -7.25 -28.48 4.25
CA TYR A 28 -7.40 -29.66 3.40
C TYR A 28 -7.19 -30.97 4.14
N LEU A 29 -6.21 -31.03 5.06
CA LEU A 29 -5.98 -32.21 5.88
C LEU A 29 -7.17 -32.48 6.81
N ILE A 30 -7.77 -31.45 7.39
CA ILE A 30 -8.98 -31.57 8.23
C ILE A 30 -10.17 -32.12 7.43
N VAL A 31 -10.36 -31.65 6.17
CA VAL A 31 -11.44 -32.17 5.32
C VAL A 31 -11.24 -33.66 5.00
N LYS A 32 -10.01 -34.10 4.83
CA LYS A 32 -9.67 -35.51 4.56
C LYS A 32 -9.68 -36.40 5.78
N ASP A 33 -9.66 -35.85 6.98
CA ASP A 33 -9.67 -36.64 8.19
C ASP A 33 -11.01 -37.39 8.34
N ILE A 34 -10.93 -38.73 8.44
CA ILE A 34 -12.08 -39.59 8.53
C ILE A 34 -12.75 -39.44 9.90
N TYR A 35 -12.00 -39.10 10.94
CA TYR A 35 -12.48 -38.96 12.31
C TYR A 35 -13.06 -37.58 12.63
N ALA A 36 -12.82 -36.60 11.78
CA ALA A 36 -13.37 -35.25 11.96
C ALA A 36 -14.89 -35.26 11.73
N ASP A 37 -15.62 -34.65 12.61
CA ASP A 37 -17.08 -34.46 12.52
C ASP A 37 -17.40 -33.41 11.41
N TRP A 38 -18.67 -33.40 10.96
CA TRP A 38 -19.11 -32.53 9.85
C TRP A 38 -18.90 -31.02 10.15
N PRO A 39 -19.23 -30.48 11.35
CA PRO A 39 -18.94 -29.09 11.66
C PRO A 39 -17.45 -28.74 11.56
N THR A 40 -16.57 -29.58 12.07
CA THR A 40 -15.10 -29.37 11.99
C THR A 40 -14.61 -29.37 10.53
N LYS A 41 -15.13 -30.26 9.68
CA LYS A 41 -14.81 -30.25 8.24
C LYS A 41 -15.25 -28.97 7.53
N VAL A 42 -16.44 -28.45 7.86
CA VAL A 42 -16.97 -27.23 7.24
C VAL A 42 -16.24 -25.99 7.76
N PHE A 43 -16.22 -25.77 9.07
CA PHE A 43 -15.68 -24.53 9.65
C PHE A 43 -14.15 -24.54 9.76
N GLY A 44 -13.54 -25.67 10.11
CA GLY A 44 -12.09 -25.79 10.20
C GLY A 44 -11.43 -26.07 8.83
N GLY A 45 -12.05 -26.93 8.02
CA GLY A 45 -11.51 -27.37 6.74
C GLY A 45 -11.85 -26.45 5.58
N TRP A 46 -13.09 -26.50 5.08
CA TRP A 46 -13.50 -25.76 3.88
C TRP A 46 -13.37 -24.24 4.02
N LEU A 47 -13.77 -23.69 5.18
CA LEU A 47 -13.65 -22.25 5.41
C LEU A 47 -12.17 -21.81 5.38
N SER A 48 -11.26 -22.60 5.96
CA SER A 48 -9.82 -22.33 5.89
C SER A 48 -9.29 -22.38 4.47
N ILE A 49 -9.69 -23.36 3.66
CA ILE A 49 -9.26 -23.46 2.26
C ILE A 49 -9.74 -22.24 1.47
N ILE A 50 -11.01 -21.87 1.59
CA ILE A 50 -11.59 -20.75 0.85
C ILE A 50 -10.97 -19.43 1.29
N PHE A 51 -10.91 -19.20 2.61
CA PHE A 51 -10.43 -17.92 3.16
C PHE A 51 -8.92 -17.74 2.95
N PHE A 52 -8.11 -18.70 3.34
CA PHE A 52 -6.66 -18.59 3.22
C PHE A 52 -6.16 -18.90 1.81
N GLY A 53 -6.76 -19.85 1.10
CA GLY A 53 -6.43 -20.11 -0.31
C GLY A 53 -6.79 -18.92 -1.19
N GLY A 54 -8.01 -18.39 -1.07
CA GLY A 54 -8.45 -17.18 -1.77
C GLY A 54 -7.65 -15.94 -1.37
N GLY A 55 -7.41 -15.76 -0.06
CA GLY A 55 -6.59 -14.67 0.47
C GLY A 55 -5.14 -14.70 -0.03
N GLY A 56 -4.52 -15.89 -0.07
CA GLY A 56 -3.18 -16.07 -0.62
C GLY A 56 -3.08 -15.69 -2.09
N LEU A 57 -4.05 -16.11 -2.90
CA LEU A 57 -4.13 -15.72 -4.31
C LEU A 57 -4.35 -14.21 -4.47
N PHE A 58 -5.25 -13.63 -3.70
CA PHE A 58 -5.51 -12.18 -3.73
C PHE A 58 -4.28 -11.35 -3.39
N LEU A 59 -3.39 -11.82 -2.51
CA LEU A 59 -2.15 -11.14 -2.16
C LEU A 59 -1.07 -11.25 -3.25
N ILE A 60 -0.95 -12.42 -3.89
CA ILE A 60 0.17 -12.69 -4.80
C ILE A 60 -0.12 -12.26 -6.23
N LEU A 61 -1.34 -12.47 -6.73
CA LEU A 61 -1.67 -12.21 -8.14
C LEU A 61 -1.43 -10.76 -8.56
N PRO A 62 -1.91 -9.73 -7.81
CA PRO A 62 -1.68 -8.34 -8.19
C PRO A 62 -0.20 -7.95 -8.17
N THR A 63 0.54 -8.44 -7.16
CA THR A 63 1.97 -8.14 -7.02
C THR A 63 2.78 -8.77 -8.14
N LEU A 64 2.44 -10.01 -8.51
CA LEU A 64 3.09 -10.73 -9.62
C LEU A 64 2.77 -10.06 -10.96
N TYR A 65 1.51 -9.69 -11.18
CA TYR A 65 1.05 -8.99 -12.38
C TYR A 65 1.82 -7.67 -12.58
N ASN A 66 1.89 -6.84 -11.54
CA ASN A 66 2.62 -5.57 -11.60
C ASN A 66 4.13 -5.78 -11.85
N LYS A 67 4.70 -6.85 -11.27
CA LYS A 67 6.11 -7.18 -11.49
C LYS A 67 6.40 -7.63 -12.91
N ILE A 68 5.55 -8.49 -13.49
CA ILE A 68 5.70 -8.97 -14.87
C ILE A 68 5.57 -7.81 -15.86
N ARG A 69 4.65 -6.90 -15.61
CA ARG A 69 4.45 -5.70 -16.44
C ARG A 69 5.46 -4.58 -16.16
N HIS A 70 6.37 -4.75 -15.22
CA HIS A 70 7.34 -3.72 -14.82
C HIS A 70 6.67 -2.39 -14.45
N ILE A 71 5.49 -2.44 -13.82
CA ILE A 71 4.76 -1.26 -13.39
C ILE A 71 5.39 -0.74 -12.09
N PRO A 72 6.03 0.44 -12.09
CA PRO A 72 6.56 1.03 -10.87
C PRO A 72 5.41 1.45 -9.95
N PHE A 73 5.57 1.21 -8.65
CA PHE A 73 4.59 1.62 -7.64
C PHE A 73 4.65 3.12 -7.36
N LEU A 74 5.85 3.69 -7.41
CA LEU A 74 6.12 5.09 -7.15
C LEU A 74 7.13 5.60 -8.17
N ILE A 75 6.81 6.71 -8.82
CA ILE A 75 7.70 7.40 -9.76
C ILE A 75 7.92 8.80 -9.20
N ILE A 76 9.18 9.18 -9.00
CA ILE A 76 9.55 10.50 -8.51
C ILE A 76 10.16 11.30 -9.65
N TYR A 77 9.44 12.32 -10.11
CA TYR A 77 9.89 13.33 -11.07
C TYR A 77 10.48 14.55 -10.33
N GLU A 78 11.00 15.50 -11.06
CA GLU A 78 11.54 16.74 -10.48
C GLU A 78 10.44 17.64 -9.90
N ASP A 79 9.28 17.69 -10.56
CA ASP A 79 8.14 18.57 -10.25
C ASP A 79 7.00 17.86 -9.52
N ARG A 80 6.94 16.53 -9.59
CA ARG A 80 5.83 15.74 -9.06
C ARG A 80 6.26 14.35 -8.65
N LEU A 81 5.38 13.72 -7.93
CA LEU A 81 5.43 12.35 -7.47
C LEU A 81 4.20 11.62 -8.01
N GLU A 82 4.36 10.48 -8.64
CA GLU A 82 3.25 9.67 -9.15
C GLU A 82 3.17 8.34 -8.40
N LEU A 83 1.99 8.05 -7.86
CA LEU A 83 1.67 6.83 -7.13
C LEU A 83 0.74 5.95 -7.97
N TYR A 84 1.12 4.71 -8.21
CA TYR A 84 0.26 3.76 -8.93
C TYR A 84 -0.94 3.34 -8.09
N GLU A 85 -2.13 3.66 -8.56
CA GLU A 85 -3.39 3.25 -7.95
C GLU A 85 -3.90 1.98 -8.63
N GLN A 86 -3.62 0.82 -8.02
CA GLN A 86 -3.91 -0.49 -8.59
C GLN A 86 -5.38 -0.71 -8.94
N ARG A 87 -6.31 -0.10 -8.19
CA ARG A 87 -7.74 -0.26 -8.41
C ARG A 87 -8.23 0.44 -9.68
N LYS A 88 -7.59 1.53 -10.06
CA LYS A 88 -7.95 2.34 -11.25
C LYS A 88 -6.99 2.10 -12.42
N GLU A 89 -5.92 1.33 -12.21
CA GLU A 89 -4.82 1.13 -13.16
C GLU A 89 -4.23 2.44 -13.70
N THR A 90 -4.22 3.49 -12.86
CA THR A 90 -3.75 4.83 -13.20
C THR A 90 -2.76 5.34 -12.16
N TYR A 91 -2.01 6.37 -12.52
CA TYR A 91 -1.13 7.07 -11.59
C TYR A 91 -1.83 8.28 -10.99
N HIS A 92 -1.79 8.39 -9.68
CA HIS A 92 -2.20 9.58 -8.93
C HIS A 92 -0.98 10.49 -8.76
N ALA A 93 -1.05 11.70 -9.32
CA ALA A 93 0.02 12.68 -9.25
C ALA A 93 -0.13 13.59 -8.02
N ILE A 94 0.99 13.84 -7.34
CA ILE A 94 1.13 14.83 -6.27
C ILE A 94 2.19 15.82 -6.70
N HIS A 95 1.81 17.07 -6.94
CA HIS A 95 2.74 18.12 -7.32
C HIS A 95 3.57 18.57 -6.12
N LEU A 96 4.89 18.62 -6.29
CA LEU A 96 5.82 19.04 -5.22
C LEU A 96 5.61 20.50 -4.84
N ALA A 97 5.17 21.35 -5.79
CA ALA A 97 4.80 22.73 -5.53
C ALA A 97 3.74 22.90 -4.44
N ASP A 98 2.83 21.93 -4.29
CA ASP A 98 1.73 21.94 -3.32
C ASP A 98 2.13 21.40 -1.95
N VAL A 99 3.28 20.73 -1.87
CA VAL A 99 3.75 20.06 -0.65
C VAL A 99 4.69 20.97 0.12
N LYS A 100 4.51 21.01 1.45
CA LYS A 100 5.38 21.71 2.38
C LYS A 100 6.59 20.86 2.79
N ARG A 101 6.32 19.54 3.07
CA ARG A 101 7.34 18.57 3.46
C ARG A 101 6.80 17.15 3.43
N PHE A 102 7.69 16.18 3.39
CA PHE A 102 7.40 14.76 3.59
C PHE A 102 7.96 14.30 4.94
N ARG A 103 7.15 13.55 5.72
CA ARG A 103 7.54 13.01 7.03
C ARG A 103 7.42 11.50 7.03
N LEU A 104 8.48 10.81 7.44
CA LEU A 104 8.39 9.38 7.72
C LEU A 104 7.72 9.19 9.08
N ILE A 105 6.58 8.52 9.10
CA ILE A 105 5.83 8.19 10.30
C ILE A 105 5.73 6.67 10.46
N LYS A 106 5.55 6.20 11.67
CA LYS A 106 5.33 4.80 12.00
C LYS A 106 4.01 4.67 12.77
N ILE A 107 3.07 3.91 12.20
CA ILE A 107 1.80 3.60 12.85
C ILE A 107 1.80 2.10 13.13
N HIS A 108 1.87 1.73 14.42
CA HIS A 108 2.09 0.35 14.86
C HIS A 108 3.37 -0.23 14.23
N SER A 109 3.24 -1.19 13.34
CA SER A 109 4.37 -1.83 12.64
C SER A 109 4.61 -1.28 11.24
N THR A 110 3.69 -0.48 10.70
CA THR A 110 3.73 0.01 9.32
C THR A 110 4.41 1.38 9.24
N LYS A 111 5.31 1.53 8.27
CA LYS A 111 5.94 2.81 7.96
C LYS A 111 5.20 3.45 6.80
N LEU A 112 4.90 4.74 6.97
CA LEU A 112 4.22 5.57 5.99
C LEU A 112 5.01 6.86 5.78
N ILE A 113 4.90 7.44 4.60
CA ILE A 113 5.38 8.80 4.32
C ILE A 113 4.15 9.71 4.31
N ALA A 114 4.01 10.54 5.31
CA ALA A 114 2.97 11.55 5.41
C ALA A 114 3.29 12.73 4.50
N VAL A 115 2.29 13.19 3.76
CA VAL A 115 2.38 14.35 2.85
C VAL A 115 1.77 15.55 3.55
N ASP A 116 2.60 16.48 3.97
CA ASP A 116 2.16 17.74 4.56
C ASP A 116 2.01 18.78 3.44
N TYR A 117 0.79 19.12 3.09
CA TYR A 117 0.47 20.11 2.07
C TYR A 117 0.65 21.54 2.59
N LYS A 118 0.88 22.50 1.69
CA LYS A 118 0.74 23.93 1.96
C LYS A 118 -0.74 24.25 2.23
N VAL A 119 -1.02 25.34 2.93
CA VAL A 119 -2.39 25.66 3.42
C VAL A 119 -3.40 25.78 2.26
N THR A 120 -3.05 26.56 1.22
CA THR A 120 -3.98 26.80 0.10
C THR A 120 -4.30 25.51 -0.69
N PRO A 121 -3.32 24.71 -1.16
CA PRO A 121 -3.60 23.43 -1.81
C PRO A 121 -4.36 22.44 -0.91
N LEU A 122 -4.11 22.46 0.40
CA LEU A 122 -4.82 21.62 1.36
C LEU A 122 -6.32 21.92 1.37
N ILE A 123 -6.69 23.21 1.44
CA ILE A 123 -8.08 23.65 1.45
C ILE A 123 -8.77 23.23 0.15
N HIS A 124 -8.22 23.57 -1.00
CA HIS A 124 -8.77 23.18 -2.31
C HIS A 124 -8.97 21.66 -2.43
N LYS A 125 -7.99 20.87 -2.02
CA LYS A 125 -8.08 19.41 -2.07
C LYS A 125 -9.20 18.85 -1.21
N VAL A 126 -9.47 19.45 -0.06
CA VAL A 126 -10.58 19.05 0.83
C VAL A 126 -11.92 19.49 0.25
N GLU A 127 -12.03 20.72 -0.25
CA GLU A 127 -13.28 21.29 -0.78
C GLU A 127 -13.74 20.57 -2.06
N GLU A 128 -12.84 20.24 -2.96
CA GLU A 128 -13.12 19.52 -4.20
C GLU A 128 -13.42 18.03 -4.01
N SER A 129 -13.15 17.50 -2.82
CA SER A 129 -13.35 16.09 -2.50
C SER A 129 -14.79 15.77 -2.16
N SER A 130 -15.26 14.57 -2.56
CA SER A 130 -16.57 14.06 -2.14
C SER A 130 -16.67 13.93 -0.61
N GLY A 131 -17.89 14.00 -0.05
CA GLY A 131 -18.09 13.90 1.40
C GLY A 131 -17.54 12.61 2.02
N PHE A 132 -17.52 11.50 1.28
CA PHE A 132 -16.86 10.26 1.71
C PHE A 132 -15.34 10.46 1.79
N MET A 133 -14.74 11.08 0.77
CA MET A 133 -13.30 11.33 0.73
C MET A 133 -12.87 12.32 1.83
N GLN A 134 -13.67 13.35 2.12
CA GLN A 134 -13.42 14.28 3.24
C GLN A 134 -13.39 13.54 4.59
N ARG A 135 -14.31 12.60 4.82
CA ARG A 135 -14.29 11.75 6.04
C ARG A 135 -13.04 10.88 6.11
N LEU A 136 -12.62 10.32 4.99
CA LEU A 136 -11.40 9.52 4.91
C LEU A 136 -10.15 10.36 5.17
N MET A 137 -10.08 11.58 4.61
CA MET A 137 -9.01 12.54 4.87
C MET A 137 -8.97 12.95 6.35
N ALA A 138 -10.12 13.22 6.97
CA ALA A 138 -10.23 13.54 8.39
C ALA A 138 -9.76 12.37 9.28
N PHE A 139 -10.13 11.13 8.93
CA PHE A 139 -9.65 9.94 9.60
C PHE A 139 -8.13 9.79 9.45
N ASN A 140 -7.61 9.93 8.24
CA ASN A 140 -6.16 9.87 7.99
C ASN A 140 -5.42 10.94 8.80
N PHE A 141 -5.94 12.16 8.83
CA PHE A 141 -5.36 13.26 9.63
C PHE A 141 -5.31 12.91 11.12
N LYS A 142 -6.39 12.34 11.67
CA LYS A 142 -6.43 11.91 13.08
C LYS A 142 -5.40 10.82 13.40
N VAL A 143 -5.13 9.93 12.46
CA VAL A 143 -4.24 8.77 12.67
C VAL A 143 -2.78 9.08 12.35
N SER A 144 -2.51 9.83 11.28
CA SER A 144 -1.17 10.07 10.74
C SER A 144 -0.68 11.52 10.89
N GLY A 145 -1.58 12.44 11.24
CA GLY A 145 -1.32 13.88 11.23
C GLY A 145 -1.19 14.48 9.83
N ALA A 146 -1.66 13.74 8.79
CA ALA A 146 -1.69 14.21 7.41
C ALA A 146 -2.94 13.67 6.71
N ILE A 147 -3.49 14.42 5.76
CA ILE A 147 -4.68 13.99 4.99
C ILE A 147 -4.37 12.87 4.01
N GLU A 148 -3.11 12.76 3.61
CA GLU A 148 -2.60 11.76 2.67
C GLU A 148 -1.29 11.16 3.15
N SER A 149 -1.12 9.88 2.96
CA SER A 149 0.08 9.15 3.30
C SER A 149 0.37 8.06 2.29
N LEU A 150 1.66 7.87 1.99
CA LEU A 150 2.16 6.87 1.05
C LEU A 150 2.71 5.68 1.83
N PRO A 151 2.43 4.43 1.42
CA PRO A 151 3.06 3.28 2.03
C PRO A 151 4.58 3.32 1.78
N ALA A 152 5.37 3.18 2.85
CA ALA A 152 6.83 3.14 2.81
C ALA A 152 7.40 1.77 3.13
N ASP A 153 6.55 0.85 3.56
CA ASP A 153 6.88 -0.55 3.70
C ASP A 153 6.66 -1.29 2.38
N ASN A 154 7.35 -2.39 2.21
CA ASN A 154 7.16 -3.25 1.04
C ASN A 154 7.63 -2.66 -0.32
N LEU A 155 8.52 -1.68 -0.26
CA LEU A 155 9.15 -1.07 -1.43
C LEU A 155 10.60 -1.54 -1.59
N THR A 156 11.12 -1.46 -2.81
CA THR A 156 12.53 -1.79 -3.12
C THR A 156 13.51 -0.80 -2.49
N MET A 157 13.06 0.43 -2.21
CA MET A 157 13.84 1.47 -1.54
C MET A 157 13.31 1.72 -0.13
N LYS A 158 14.17 2.01 0.83
CA LYS A 158 13.77 2.28 2.21
C LYS A 158 12.99 3.60 2.32
N GLY A 159 11.92 3.63 3.12
CA GLY A 159 11.09 4.83 3.29
C GLY A 159 11.87 6.07 3.75
N LYS A 160 12.97 5.91 4.51
CA LYS A 160 13.84 7.02 4.92
C LYS A 160 14.59 7.64 3.71
N GLU A 161 15.04 6.80 2.79
CA GLU A 161 15.73 7.24 1.57
C GLU A 161 14.75 7.97 0.64
N ILE A 162 13.55 7.40 0.44
CA ILE A 162 12.48 8.02 -0.34
C ILE A 162 12.13 9.40 0.22
N CYS A 163 11.91 9.49 1.53
CA CYS A 163 11.60 10.75 2.22
C CYS A 163 12.74 11.77 2.09
N GLY A 164 14.00 11.32 2.13
CA GLY A 164 15.18 12.18 1.90
C GLY A 164 15.23 12.74 0.47
N ILE A 165 14.99 11.90 -0.53
CA ILE A 165 14.95 12.31 -1.94
C ILE A 165 13.84 13.33 -2.18
N LEU A 166 12.62 13.04 -1.69
CA LEU A 166 11.45 13.90 -1.85
C LEU A 166 11.69 15.29 -1.22
N ASN A 167 12.17 15.33 0.03
CA ASN A 167 12.48 16.62 0.68
C ASN A 167 13.68 17.35 0.03
N GLY A 168 14.65 16.60 -0.53
CA GLY A 168 15.76 17.19 -1.27
C GLY A 168 15.31 17.87 -2.57
N ARG A 169 14.21 17.38 -3.20
CA ARG A 169 13.64 18.03 -4.39
C ARG A 169 12.82 19.27 -4.03
N LEU A 170 12.07 19.25 -2.92
CA LEU A 170 11.36 20.44 -2.42
C LEU A 170 12.29 21.62 -2.17
N ASN A 171 13.53 21.39 -1.74
CA ASN A 171 14.49 22.45 -1.43
C ASN A 171 15.24 22.99 -2.66
N LYS A 172 15.06 22.40 -3.86
CA LYS A 172 15.67 22.89 -5.09
C LYS A 172 14.83 23.95 -5.79
N ASP A 173 13.57 24.06 -5.45
CA ASP A 173 12.60 25.01 -6.03
C ASP A 173 12.45 26.29 -5.19
N VAL A 174 13.34 26.52 -4.22
CA VAL A 174 13.47 27.76 -3.41
C VAL A 174 14.79 28.48 -3.82
#